data_6ab24cc49dc7fd1cecba990ac3235138
#
_entry.id   6ab24cc49dc7fd1cecba990ac3235138
#
_cell.length_a   1.000
_cell.length_b   1.000
_cell.length_c   1.000
_cell.angle_alpha   90.00
_cell.angle_beta   90.00
_cell.angle_gamma   90.00
#
_symmetry.space_group_name_H-M   'P 1'
#
loop_
_entity.id
_entity.type
_entity.pdbx_description
1 polymer ?
#
loop_
_entity_poly.entity_id
_entity_poly.type
_entity_poly.pdbx_seq_one_letter_code
_entity_poly.pdbx_strand_id
1 'polypeptide(L)'
;ESIKNGSIAYPDNKDVISEEINYYIQNDKLITLKQTIDKEIDGGNADANFYFIRGYINDQIGVGSIDANGKKGVGKVDTAYLRKAKMDYLKTLELNPNSLDATFNLGVLHTTFGNYFYETASKLPYSETVKFDALKKLETENFNKAIEYFEMADGFSSLSNTERIEMYGYMKQLYGKTKQLDKIKEMNAKIDALRMQK
;
A
#
# COMPACT_ATOMS: atom_id res chain seq x y z
N GLU A 1 9.99 25.82 -9.77
CA GLU A 1 11.33 25.28 -10.14
C GLU A 1 12.10 24.79 -8.93
N SER A 2 12.05 25.44 -7.76
CA SER A 2 12.80 25.01 -6.56
C SER A 2 12.32 23.68 -5.94
N ILE A 3 11.03 23.36 -6.03
CA ILE A 3 10.47 22.08 -5.54
C ILE A 3 10.82 20.92 -6.48
N LYS A 4 10.95 21.20 -7.78
CA LYS A 4 11.20 20.21 -8.83
C LYS A 4 12.56 19.50 -8.72
N ASN A 5 13.48 20.03 -7.92
CA ASN A 5 14.82 19.50 -7.70
C ASN A 5 15.05 19.03 -6.25
N GLY A 6 14.02 19.09 -5.40
CA GLY A 6 14.17 18.82 -3.97
C GLY A 6 14.52 17.37 -3.67
N SER A 7 13.75 16.40 -4.20
CA SER A 7 14.02 14.98 -3.97
C SER A 7 15.30 14.49 -4.67
N ILE A 8 15.68 15.11 -5.79
CA ILE A 8 16.95 14.83 -6.49
C ILE A 8 18.14 15.38 -5.69
N ALA A 9 17.98 16.58 -5.08
CA ALA A 9 19.05 17.22 -4.31
C ALA A 9 19.18 16.68 -2.87
N TYR A 10 18.08 16.15 -2.31
CA TYR A 10 17.97 15.64 -0.95
C TYR A 10 17.20 14.33 -0.90
N PRO A 11 17.73 13.24 -1.50
CA PRO A 11 17.02 11.97 -1.66
C PRO A 11 16.67 11.29 -0.33
N ASP A 12 17.37 11.59 0.75
CA ASP A 12 17.15 11.02 2.08
C ASP A 12 16.25 11.88 2.98
N ASN A 13 15.83 13.07 2.51
CA ASN A 13 15.00 13.96 3.31
C ASN A 13 13.51 13.66 3.09
N LYS A 14 12.91 12.92 4.04
CA LYS A 14 11.50 12.50 4.00
C LYS A 14 10.53 13.68 3.88
N ASP A 15 10.81 14.81 4.50
CA ASP A 15 9.94 15.98 4.48
C ASP A 15 9.91 16.59 3.07
N VAL A 16 11.07 16.68 2.42
CA VAL A 16 11.19 17.19 1.04
C VAL A 16 10.46 16.28 0.06
N ILE A 17 10.60 14.95 0.22
CA ILE A 17 9.92 13.96 -0.62
C ILE A 17 8.40 14.04 -0.40
N SER A 18 7.96 14.13 0.84
CA SER A 18 6.54 14.25 1.17
C SER A 18 5.93 15.55 0.62
N GLU A 19 6.63 16.68 0.72
CA GLU A 19 6.20 17.96 0.14
C GLU A 19 6.14 17.88 -1.38
N GLU A 20 7.09 17.25 -2.04
CA GLU A 20 7.09 17.08 -3.49
C GLU A 20 5.95 16.16 -3.95
N ILE A 21 5.73 15.04 -3.29
CA ILE A 21 4.58 14.17 -3.55
C ILE A 21 3.28 14.95 -3.37
N ASN A 22 3.12 15.66 -2.27
CA ASN A 22 1.94 16.48 -2.00
C ASN A 22 1.73 17.56 -3.07
N TYR A 23 2.81 18.24 -3.50
CA TYR A 23 2.74 19.21 -4.59
C TYR A 23 2.25 18.57 -5.89
N TYR A 24 2.78 17.39 -6.26
CA TYR A 24 2.36 16.71 -7.48
C TYR A 24 0.93 16.16 -7.36
N ILE A 25 0.52 15.68 -6.17
CA ILE A 25 -0.87 15.25 -5.91
C ILE A 25 -1.83 16.44 -6.06
N GLN A 26 -1.54 17.57 -5.42
CA GLN A 26 -2.39 18.75 -5.44
C GLN A 26 -2.49 19.40 -6.83
N ASN A 27 -1.47 19.24 -7.65
CA ASN A 27 -1.40 19.81 -8.99
C ASN A 27 -1.70 18.79 -10.11
N ASP A 28 -2.20 17.61 -9.76
CA ASP A 28 -2.54 16.53 -10.73
C ASP A 28 -1.36 16.11 -11.63
N LYS A 29 -0.12 16.14 -11.09
CA LYS A 29 1.13 15.91 -11.83
C LYS A 29 1.83 14.59 -11.50
N LEU A 30 1.15 13.65 -10.83
CA LEU A 30 1.75 12.37 -10.42
C LEU A 30 2.36 11.58 -11.59
N ILE A 31 1.73 11.64 -12.76
CA ILE A 31 2.26 10.94 -13.95
C ILE A 31 3.56 11.57 -14.44
N THR A 32 3.67 12.90 -14.36
CA THR A 32 4.93 13.60 -14.69
C THR A 32 6.04 13.22 -13.73
N LEU A 33 5.75 13.15 -12.43
CA LEU A 33 6.69 12.68 -11.41
C LEU A 33 7.14 11.24 -11.70
N LYS A 34 6.17 10.35 -11.98
CA LYS A 34 6.47 8.96 -12.35
C LYS A 34 7.42 8.86 -13.55
N GLN A 35 7.17 9.64 -14.61
CA GLN A 35 8.04 9.66 -15.80
C GLN A 35 9.46 10.15 -15.49
N THR A 36 9.60 11.12 -14.57
CA THR A 36 10.91 11.59 -14.11
C THR A 36 11.63 10.47 -13.34
N ILE A 37 10.94 9.81 -12.40
CA ILE A 37 11.49 8.70 -11.61
C ILE A 37 11.87 7.51 -12.49
N ASP A 38 11.03 7.16 -13.49
CA ASP A 38 11.37 6.09 -14.44
C ASP A 38 12.70 6.38 -15.15
N LYS A 39 12.96 7.62 -15.57
CA LYS A 39 14.23 8.02 -16.20
C LYS A 39 15.43 7.93 -15.26
N GLU A 40 15.26 8.32 -13.99
CA GLU A 40 16.33 8.23 -13.00
C GLU A 40 16.68 6.77 -12.71
N ILE A 41 15.66 5.90 -12.55
CA ILE A 41 15.86 4.46 -12.34
C ILE A 41 16.56 3.82 -13.55
N ASP A 42 16.09 4.11 -14.76
CA ASP A 42 16.67 3.59 -16.02
C ASP A 42 18.10 4.13 -16.25
N GLY A 43 18.39 5.32 -15.75
CA GLY A 43 19.73 5.93 -15.77
C GLY A 43 20.71 5.37 -14.73
N GLY A 44 20.26 4.46 -13.87
CA GLY A 44 21.10 3.85 -12.82
C GLY A 44 21.15 4.63 -11.50
N ASN A 45 20.37 5.71 -11.35
CA ASN A 45 20.29 6.54 -10.13
C ASN A 45 19.18 6.04 -9.18
N ALA A 46 18.95 4.73 -9.15
CA ALA A 46 17.83 4.16 -8.39
C ALA A 46 18.15 4.05 -6.89
N ASP A 47 17.35 4.73 -6.06
CA ASP A 47 17.36 4.59 -4.62
C ASP A 47 16.01 4.05 -4.07
N ALA A 48 15.94 3.78 -2.77
CA ALA A 48 14.76 3.27 -2.12
C ALA A 48 13.55 4.23 -2.27
N ASN A 49 13.79 5.54 -2.26
CA ASN A 49 12.73 6.56 -2.31
C ASN A 49 12.11 6.62 -3.70
N PHE A 50 12.91 6.50 -4.76
CA PHE A 50 12.38 6.46 -6.13
C PHE A 50 11.46 5.26 -6.34
N TYR A 51 11.87 4.07 -5.87
CA TYR A 51 11.01 2.90 -5.91
C TYR A 51 9.74 3.09 -5.07
N PHE A 52 9.86 3.65 -3.86
CA PHE A 52 8.68 3.93 -3.01
C PHE A 52 7.69 4.86 -3.71
N ILE A 53 8.15 6.00 -4.24
CA ILE A 53 7.28 6.99 -4.91
C ILE A 53 6.63 6.38 -6.15
N ARG A 54 7.39 5.65 -6.98
CA ARG A 54 6.85 4.98 -8.15
C ARG A 54 5.81 3.91 -7.77
N GLY A 55 6.09 3.16 -6.72
CA GLY A 55 5.16 2.20 -6.13
C GLY A 55 3.87 2.86 -5.69
N TYR A 56 3.95 3.97 -4.97
CA TYR A 56 2.79 4.74 -4.55
C TYR A 56 1.94 5.22 -5.75
N ILE A 57 2.56 5.78 -6.78
CA ILE A 57 1.83 6.23 -7.98
C ILE A 57 1.17 5.05 -8.70
N ASN A 58 1.88 3.93 -8.86
CA ASN A 58 1.32 2.71 -9.44
C ASN A 58 0.15 2.17 -8.59
N ASP A 59 0.22 2.28 -7.26
CA ASP A 59 -0.87 1.89 -6.36
C ASP A 59 -2.10 2.79 -6.55
N GLN A 60 -1.93 4.12 -6.62
CA GLN A 60 -3.03 5.05 -6.90
C GLN A 60 -3.74 4.76 -8.23
N ILE A 61 -2.99 4.36 -9.26
CA ILE A 61 -3.57 3.91 -10.54
C ILE A 61 -4.26 2.56 -10.33
N GLY A 62 -3.61 1.65 -9.64
CA GLY A 62 -4.09 0.29 -9.40
C GLY A 62 -5.40 0.21 -8.62
N VAL A 63 -5.60 1.09 -7.63
CA VAL A 63 -6.87 1.20 -6.88
C VAL A 63 -7.94 2.03 -7.62
N GLY A 64 -7.59 2.65 -8.75
CA GLY A 64 -8.49 3.47 -9.55
C GLY A 64 -8.73 4.86 -8.97
N SER A 65 -7.85 5.37 -8.10
CA SER A 65 -7.89 6.77 -7.65
C SER A 65 -7.61 7.73 -8.81
N ILE A 66 -6.65 7.36 -9.66
CA ILE A 66 -6.34 8.03 -10.92
C ILE A 66 -6.20 6.99 -12.04
N ASP A 67 -6.33 7.40 -13.31
CA ASP A 67 -5.94 6.57 -14.45
C ASP A 67 -4.46 6.79 -14.83
N ALA A 68 -3.99 6.04 -15.83
CA ALA A 68 -2.61 6.14 -16.31
C ALA A 68 -2.25 7.51 -16.95
N ASN A 69 -3.23 8.40 -17.14
CA ASN A 69 -3.06 9.77 -17.61
C ASN A 69 -3.22 10.80 -16.49
N GLY A 70 -3.46 10.33 -15.24
CA GLY A 70 -3.64 11.18 -14.05
C GLY A 70 -5.07 11.68 -13.83
N LYS A 71 -6.07 11.23 -14.62
CA LYS A 71 -7.47 11.58 -14.40
C LYS A 71 -8.02 10.90 -13.14
N LYS A 72 -8.61 11.68 -12.25
CA LYS A 72 -9.17 11.20 -10.95
C LYS A 72 -10.48 10.45 -11.10
N GLY A 73 -10.78 9.60 -10.12
CA GLY A 73 -12.10 9.02 -9.91
C GLY A 73 -12.48 7.91 -10.89
N VAL A 74 -11.54 7.11 -11.35
CA VAL A 74 -11.80 6.00 -12.29
C VAL A 74 -12.59 4.86 -11.62
N GLY A 75 -12.36 4.63 -10.32
CA GLY A 75 -13.10 3.68 -9.48
C GLY A 75 -12.99 2.20 -9.89
N LYS A 76 -12.07 1.87 -10.80
CA LYS A 76 -11.86 0.50 -11.27
C LYS A 76 -10.47 0.00 -10.89
N VAL A 77 -10.43 -1.14 -10.20
CA VAL A 77 -9.17 -1.79 -9.83
C VAL A 77 -8.44 -2.32 -11.08
N ASP A 78 -7.17 -1.94 -11.22
CA ASP A 78 -6.24 -2.47 -12.22
C ASP A 78 -5.13 -3.29 -11.53
N THR A 79 -5.27 -4.61 -11.57
CA THR A 79 -4.31 -5.51 -10.92
C THR A 79 -2.92 -5.52 -11.56
N ALA A 80 -2.77 -5.03 -12.79
CA ALA A 80 -1.45 -4.92 -13.42
C ALA A 80 -0.64 -3.79 -12.76
N TYR A 81 -1.28 -2.66 -12.48
CA TYR A 81 -0.64 -1.57 -11.73
C TYR A 81 -0.41 -1.92 -10.26
N LEU A 82 -1.34 -2.62 -9.60
CA LEU A 82 -1.10 -3.14 -8.24
C LEU A 82 0.11 -4.08 -8.20
N ARG A 83 0.33 -4.92 -9.21
CA ARG A 83 1.53 -5.76 -9.29
C ARG A 83 2.81 -4.94 -9.45
N LYS A 84 2.79 -3.87 -10.26
CA LYS A 84 3.93 -2.93 -10.38
C LYS A 84 4.22 -2.26 -9.04
N ALA A 85 3.19 -1.76 -8.37
CA ALA A 85 3.32 -1.17 -7.03
C ALA A 85 3.95 -2.15 -6.04
N LYS A 86 3.48 -3.40 -6.01
CA LYS A 86 4.06 -4.45 -5.17
C LYS A 86 5.56 -4.65 -5.43
N MET A 87 5.97 -4.72 -6.70
CA MET A 87 7.39 -4.89 -7.05
C MET A 87 8.23 -3.72 -6.57
N ASP A 88 7.73 -2.50 -6.73
CA ASP A 88 8.42 -1.29 -6.31
C ASP A 88 8.53 -1.20 -4.78
N TYR A 89 7.46 -1.49 -4.01
CA TYR A 89 7.52 -1.54 -2.55
C TYR A 89 8.46 -2.63 -2.03
N LEU A 90 8.48 -3.82 -2.66
CA LEU A 90 9.44 -4.86 -2.31
C LEU A 90 10.87 -4.43 -2.60
N LYS A 91 11.11 -3.72 -3.72
CA LYS A 91 12.43 -3.17 -4.02
C LYS A 91 12.83 -2.07 -3.04
N THR A 92 11.87 -1.26 -2.58
CA THR A 92 12.09 -0.31 -1.49
C THR A 92 12.59 -1.03 -0.23
N LEU A 93 11.94 -2.13 0.18
CA LEU A 93 12.36 -2.90 1.36
C LEU A 93 13.69 -3.64 1.17
N GLU A 94 14.03 -4.05 -0.06
CA GLU A 94 15.35 -4.62 -0.37
C GLU A 94 16.46 -3.59 -0.13
N LEU A 95 16.25 -2.33 -0.52
CA LEU A 95 17.21 -1.24 -0.39
C LEU A 95 17.17 -0.55 0.99
N ASN A 96 15.99 -0.50 1.61
CA ASN A 96 15.75 0.04 2.94
C ASN A 96 14.81 -0.87 3.74
N PRO A 97 15.31 -1.90 4.42
CA PRO A 97 14.51 -2.85 5.19
C PRO A 97 13.68 -2.21 6.32
N ASN A 98 14.05 -1.00 6.74
CA ASN A 98 13.36 -0.26 7.81
C ASN A 98 12.35 0.77 7.29
N SER A 99 11.89 0.65 6.04
CA SER A 99 10.84 1.52 5.50
C SER A 99 9.47 1.12 6.06
N LEU A 100 8.99 1.85 7.06
CA LEU A 100 7.64 1.69 7.61
C LEU A 100 6.59 1.90 6.51
N ASP A 101 6.74 2.96 5.71
CA ASP A 101 5.78 3.33 4.68
C ASP A 101 5.61 2.22 3.62
N ALA A 102 6.73 1.63 3.15
CA ALA A 102 6.67 0.52 2.20
C ALA A 102 6.06 -0.73 2.82
N THR A 103 6.39 -1.03 4.10
CA THR A 103 5.82 -2.15 4.85
C THR A 103 4.31 -1.98 5.01
N PHE A 104 3.87 -0.81 5.45
CA PHE A 104 2.45 -0.51 5.64
C PHE A 104 1.68 -0.56 4.31
N ASN A 105 2.22 0.05 3.26
CA ASN A 105 1.58 0.06 1.94
C ASN A 105 1.49 -1.34 1.31
N LEU A 106 2.43 -2.24 1.58
CA LEU A 106 2.30 -3.65 1.19
C LEU A 106 1.12 -4.33 1.91
N GLY A 107 0.88 -4.02 3.18
CA GLY A 107 -0.30 -4.48 3.91
C GLY A 107 -1.60 -4.00 3.26
N VAL A 108 -1.69 -2.70 2.96
CA VAL A 108 -2.84 -2.10 2.26
C VAL A 108 -3.05 -2.71 0.88
N LEU A 109 -1.98 -2.84 0.11
CA LEU A 109 -2.01 -3.39 -1.24
C LEU A 109 -2.48 -4.85 -1.26
N HIS A 110 -2.01 -5.69 -0.33
CA HIS A 110 -2.48 -7.06 -0.19
C HIS A 110 -3.95 -7.12 0.27
N THR A 111 -4.42 -6.17 1.09
CA THR A 111 -5.85 -6.02 1.42
C THR A 111 -6.67 -5.72 0.16
N THR A 112 -6.18 -4.84 -0.71
CA THR A 112 -6.82 -4.50 -1.99
C THR A 112 -6.91 -5.72 -2.91
N PHE A 113 -5.84 -6.51 -3.05
CA PHE A 113 -5.89 -7.77 -3.80
C PHE A 113 -6.91 -8.75 -3.23
N GLY A 114 -6.92 -8.94 -1.90
CA GLY A 114 -7.88 -9.82 -1.24
C GLY A 114 -9.32 -9.39 -1.52
N ASN A 115 -9.63 -8.11 -1.41
CA ASN A 115 -10.95 -7.57 -1.73
C ASN A 115 -11.30 -7.74 -3.21
N TYR A 116 -10.36 -7.52 -4.12
CA TYR A 116 -10.56 -7.75 -5.56
C TYR A 116 -10.92 -9.22 -5.86
N PHE A 117 -10.22 -10.18 -5.25
CA PHE A 117 -10.53 -11.59 -5.44
C PHE A 117 -11.88 -11.98 -4.82
N TYR A 118 -12.21 -11.46 -3.64
CA TYR A 118 -13.53 -11.62 -3.03
C TYR A 118 -14.66 -11.14 -3.94
N GLU A 119 -14.55 -9.91 -4.46
CA GLU A 119 -15.56 -9.32 -5.35
C GLU A 119 -15.65 -10.09 -6.67
N THR A 120 -14.53 -10.57 -7.18
CA THR A 120 -14.50 -11.37 -8.43
C THR A 120 -15.18 -12.72 -8.20
N ALA A 121 -14.89 -13.39 -7.09
CA ALA A 121 -15.51 -14.66 -6.73
C ALA A 121 -17.03 -14.52 -6.52
N SER A 122 -17.47 -13.44 -5.85
CA SER A 122 -18.89 -13.20 -5.55
C SER A 122 -19.78 -13.00 -6.80
N LYS A 123 -19.18 -12.65 -7.93
CA LYS A 123 -19.88 -12.44 -9.21
C LYS A 123 -19.92 -13.68 -10.10
N LEU A 124 -19.29 -14.79 -9.67
CA LEU A 124 -19.26 -16.02 -10.47
C LEU A 124 -20.62 -16.75 -10.42
N PRO A 125 -21.03 -17.37 -11.55
CA PRO A 125 -22.14 -18.31 -11.56
C PRO A 125 -21.86 -19.52 -10.64
N TYR A 126 -22.90 -20.08 -10.04
CA TYR A 126 -22.78 -21.27 -9.16
C TYR A 126 -22.15 -22.49 -9.83
N SER A 127 -22.16 -22.56 -11.16
CA SER A 127 -21.52 -23.65 -11.93
C SER A 127 -20.01 -23.56 -11.98
N GLU A 128 -19.40 -22.40 -11.67
CA GLU A 128 -17.95 -22.16 -11.77
C GLU A 128 -17.20 -22.46 -10.45
N THR A 129 -17.48 -23.61 -9.82
CA THR A 129 -16.94 -23.96 -8.50
C THR A 129 -15.41 -23.98 -8.45
N VAL A 130 -14.73 -24.54 -9.44
CA VAL A 130 -13.25 -24.61 -9.50
C VAL A 130 -12.63 -23.22 -9.51
N LYS A 131 -13.20 -22.30 -10.29
CA LYS A 131 -12.71 -20.92 -10.37
C LYS A 131 -13.04 -20.15 -9.10
N PHE A 132 -14.20 -20.39 -8.51
CA PHE A 132 -14.57 -19.83 -7.21
C PHE A 132 -13.56 -20.24 -6.13
N ASP A 133 -13.24 -21.53 -6.02
CA ASP A 133 -12.29 -22.04 -5.02
C ASP A 133 -10.89 -21.46 -5.23
N ALA A 134 -10.43 -21.36 -6.48
CA ALA A 134 -9.15 -20.72 -6.80
C ALA A 134 -9.11 -19.25 -6.36
N LEU A 135 -10.17 -18.48 -6.61
CA LEU A 135 -10.26 -17.08 -6.18
C LEU A 135 -10.35 -16.95 -4.66
N LYS A 136 -11.07 -17.83 -3.98
CA LYS A 136 -11.16 -17.86 -2.51
C LYS A 136 -9.80 -18.19 -1.87
N LYS A 137 -9.00 -19.05 -2.50
CA LYS A 137 -7.63 -19.29 -2.06
C LYS A 137 -6.77 -18.04 -2.19
N LEU A 138 -6.79 -17.37 -3.35
CA LEU A 138 -6.05 -16.10 -3.57
C LEU A 138 -6.50 -14.99 -2.63
N GLU A 139 -7.79 -14.88 -2.34
CA GLU A 139 -8.35 -13.97 -1.35
C GLU A 139 -7.73 -14.19 0.02
N THR A 140 -7.76 -15.44 0.51
CA THR A 140 -7.24 -15.80 1.84
C THR A 140 -5.73 -15.59 1.94
N GLU A 141 -4.97 -16.00 0.90
CA GLU A 141 -3.53 -15.79 0.84
C GLU A 141 -3.16 -14.30 0.92
N ASN A 142 -3.91 -13.44 0.22
CA ASN A 142 -3.64 -12.01 0.26
C ASN A 142 -4.04 -11.38 1.60
N PHE A 143 -5.16 -11.75 2.21
CA PHE A 143 -5.49 -11.25 3.55
C PHE A 143 -4.47 -11.70 4.60
N ASN A 144 -3.96 -12.92 4.54
CA ASN A 144 -2.89 -13.36 5.44
C ASN A 144 -1.59 -12.57 5.21
N LYS A 145 -1.22 -12.31 3.96
CA LYS A 145 -0.06 -11.46 3.65
C LYS A 145 -0.24 -10.02 4.13
N ALA A 146 -1.44 -9.46 4.04
CA ALA A 146 -1.72 -8.15 4.60
C ALA A 146 -1.51 -8.12 6.11
N ILE A 147 -1.98 -9.14 6.82
CA ILE A 147 -1.77 -9.29 8.27
C ILE A 147 -0.27 -9.35 8.60
N GLU A 148 0.51 -10.19 7.89
CA GLU A 148 1.96 -10.29 8.10
C GLU A 148 2.64 -8.92 7.98
N TYR A 149 2.32 -8.13 6.95
CA TYR A 149 2.92 -6.80 6.78
C TYR A 149 2.48 -5.80 7.86
N PHE A 150 1.23 -5.84 8.31
CA PHE A 150 0.78 -4.99 9.41
C PHE A 150 1.40 -5.42 10.74
N GLU A 151 1.60 -6.71 11.00
CA GLU A 151 2.34 -7.20 12.16
C GLU A 151 3.81 -6.74 12.12
N MET A 152 4.45 -6.75 10.95
CA MET A 152 5.78 -6.17 10.77
C MET A 152 5.76 -4.65 11.06
N ALA A 153 4.78 -3.92 10.53
CA ALA A 153 4.64 -2.49 10.76
C ALA A 153 4.43 -2.14 12.25
N ASP A 154 3.72 -2.97 13.01
CA ASP A 154 3.53 -2.80 14.45
C ASP A 154 4.84 -2.82 15.26
N GLY A 155 5.87 -3.47 14.73
CA GLY A 155 7.22 -3.49 15.31
C GLY A 155 7.99 -2.17 15.20
N PHE A 156 7.57 -1.22 14.35
CA PHE A 156 8.28 0.05 14.17
C PHE A 156 7.98 1.03 15.30
N SER A 157 9.04 1.55 15.94
CA SER A 157 8.93 2.54 17.02
C SER A 157 8.42 3.91 16.54
N SER A 158 8.53 4.21 15.25
CA SER A 158 8.09 5.47 14.65
C SER A 158 6.58 5.62 14.49
N LEU A 159 5.80 4.53 14.63
CA LEU A 159 4.34 4.60 14.61
C LEU A 159 3.81 5.31 15.86
N SER A 160 3.01 6.35 15.65
CA SER A 160 2.26 7.01 16.72
C SER A 160 1.11 6.13 17.24
N ASN A 161 0.60 6.44 18.44
CA ASN A 161 -0.56 5.74 19.00
C ASN A 161 -1.79 5.85 18.09
N THR A 162 -1.98 6.97 17.41
CA THR A 162 -3.11 7.17 16.48
C THR A 162 -2.99 6.22 15.27
N GLU A 163 -1.83 6.16 14.64
CA GLU A 163 -1.57 5.28 13.50
C GLU A 163 -1.70 3.80 13.91
N ARG A 164 -1.23 3.42 15.10
CA ARG A 164 -1.43 2.06 15.64
C ARG A 164 -2.91 1.71 15.80
N ILE A 165 -3.71 2.62 16.34
CA ILE A 165 -5.16 2.40 16.50
C ILE A 165 -5.83 2.18 15.16
N GLU A 166 -5.48 2.97 14.14
CA GLU A 166 -6.01 2.79 12.78
C GLU A 166 -5.58 1.45 12.18
N MET A 167 -4.30 1.12 12.28
CA MET A 167 -3.74 -0.14 11.79
C MET A 167 -4.41 -1.36 12.47
N TYR A 168 -4.60 -1.33 13.79
CA TYR A 168 -5.31 -2.40 14.51
C TYR A 168 -6.79 -2.49 14.07
N GLY A 169 -7.39 -1.37 13.66
CA GLY A 169 -8.71 -1.35 13.04
C GLY A 169 -8.75 -2.13 11.73
N TYR A 170 -7.76 -1.95 10.85
CA TYR A 170 -7.60 -2.74 9.63
C TYR A 170 -7.34 -4.23 9.94
N MET A 171 -6.43 -4.52 10.87
CA MET A 171 -6.12 -5.89 11.26
C MET A 171 -7.34 -6.64 11.81
N LYS A 172 -8.19 -6.00 12.60
CA LYS A 172 -9.47 -6.58 13.06
C LYS A 172 -10.35 -7.04 11.91
N GLN A 173 -10.50 -6.20 10.87
CA GLN A 173 -11.30 -6.56 9.70
C GLN A 173 -10.70 -7.76 8.97
N LEU A 174 -9.38 -7.81 8.82
CA LEU A 174 -8.66 -8.91 8.18
C LEU A 174 -8.78 -10.21 8.98
N TYR A 175 -8.63 -10.16 10.30
CA TYR A 175 -8.84 -11.31 11.18
C TYR A 175 -10.29 -11.82 11.12
N GLY A 176 -11.27 -10.92 10.96
CA GLY A 176 -12.67 -11.31 10.70
C GLY A 176 -12.81 -12.06 9.38
N LYS A 177 -12.20 -11.55 8.30
CA LYS A 177 -12.24 -12.20 6.97
C LYS A 177 -11.51 -13.56 6.95
N THR A 178 -10.48 -13.72 7.75
CA THR A 178 -9.68 -14.97 7.89
C THR A 178 -10.15 -15.86 9.04
N LYS A 179 -11.26 -15.53 9.72
CA LYS A 179 -11.90 -16.28 10.82
C LYS A 179 -11.01 -16.46 12.06
N GLN A 180 -10.12 -15.53 12.32
CA GLN A 180 -9.21 -15.52 13.48
C GLN A 180 -9.83 -14.71 14.65
N LEU A 181 -10.92 -15.22 15.25
CA LEU A 181 -11.75 -14.48 16.21
C LEU A 181 -11.02 -14.05 17.49
N ASP A 182 -10.07 -14.85 17.97
CA ASP A 182 -9.30 -14.50 19.18
C ASP A 182 -8.34 -13.31 18.91
N LYS A 183 -7.83 -13.20 17.69
CA LYS A 183 -7.02 -12.05 17.27
C LYS A 183 -7.83 -10.75 17.26
N ILE A 184 -9.13 -10.81 16.96
CA ILE A 184 -10.02 -9.63 17.04
C ILE A 184 -10.08 -9.12 18.48
N LYS A 185 -10.18 -10.01 19.48
CA LYS A 185 -10.20 -9.62 20.89
C LYS A 185 -8.87 -8.99 21.31
N GLU A 186 -7.74 -9.56 20.85
CA GLU A 186 -6.41 -9.00 21.07
C GLU A 186 -6.29 -7.57 20.52
N MET A 187 -6.73 -7.33 19.30
CA MET A 187 -6.70 -5.99 18.68
C MET A 187 -7.60 -4.99 19.44
N ASN A 188 -8.77 -5.42 19.91
CA ASN A 188 -9.62 -4.56 20.74
C ASN A 188 -8.89 -4.15 22.02
N ALA A 189 -8.26 -5.09 22.72
CA ALA A 189 -7.51 -4.82 23.96
C ALA A 189 -6.34 -3.84 23.70
N LYS A 190 -5.60 -4.03 22.59
CA LYS A 190 -4.51 -3.12 22.19
C LYS A 190 -5.04 -1.70 21.92
N ILE A 191 -6.16 -1.56 21.18
CA ILE A 191 -6.80 -0.27 20.89
C ILE A 191 -7.21 0.43 22.19
N ASP A 192 -7.86 -0.30 23.10
CA ASP A 192 -8.34 0.27 24.37
C ASP A 192 -7.17 0.70 25.25
N ALA A 193 -6.09 -0.09 25.32
CA ALA A 193 -4.88 0.28 26.04
C ALA A 193 -4.23 1.57 25.52
N LEU A 194 -4.17 1.76 24.19
CA LEU A 194 -3.61 2.98 23.59
C LEU A 194 -4.51 4.22 23.82
N ARG A 195 -5.84 4.03 23.88
CA ARG A 195 -6.77 5.11 24.17
C ARG A 195 -6.72 5.60 25.61
N MET A 196 -6.34 4.73 26.56
CA MET A 196 -6.18 5.09 27.97
C MET A 196 -4.87 5.83 28.28
N GLN A 197 -3.92 5.86 27.34
CA GLN A 197 -2.62 6.56 27.48
C GLN A 197 -2.68 8.05 27.09
N LYS A 198 -3.87 8.61 26.91
CA LYS A 198 -4.08 10.05 26.58
C LYS A 198 -4.07 10.93 27.82
#